data_1061cc65b98799e3d25b11281289aa81
#
_entry.id   1061cc65b98799e3d25b11281289aa81
#
_cell.length_a   1.000
_cell.length_b   1.000
_cell.length_c   1.000
_cell.angle_alpha   90.00
_cell.angle_beta   90.00
_cell.angle_gamma   90.00
#
_symmetry.space_group_name_H-M   'P 1'
#
loop_
_entity.id
_entity.type
_entity.pdbx_description
1 polymer ?
#
loop_
_entity_poly.entity_id
_entity_poly.type
_entity_poly.pdbx_seq_one_letter_code
_entity_poly.pdbx_strand_id
1 'polypeptide(L)'
;MTMTTTVLKPIWAGTTLRLDPMRFPQQVTYAPSGSTSTVTISLDERGAVLRKVLPGSGLPISIALPSRVFTGVAARAIDHGDGHVTVTLELHHSDPELCVPLLVAHDLCDIAADWRGWAQAYGIPMLMVEADGVARPLDDHLTGFQVGPPRQRRRHSYFANRRPRFLVRRQTGKLGVTMKIDGKEIIART
;
A
#
# COMPACT_ATOMS: atom_id res chain seq x y z
N MET A 1 -21.85 -31.13 10.30
CA MET A 1 -22.07 -29.76 10.84
C MET A 1 -21.22 -28.79 10.05
N THR A 2 -21.78 -28.22 9.00
CA THR A 2 -21.14 -27.24 8.16
C THR A 2 -21.22 -25.91 8.91
N MET A 3 -20.09 -25.45 9.49
CA MET A 3 -19.98 -24.09 10.02
C MET A 3 -20.02 -23.14 8.82
N THR A 4 -21.15 -22.49 8.63
CA THR A 4 -21.28 -21.39 7.68
C THR A 4 -20.51 -20.22 8.28
N THR A 5 -19.28 -20.06 7.85
CA THR A 5 -18.48 -18.87 8.17
C THR A 5 -19.19 -17.69 7.50
N THR A 6 -19.90 -16.90 8.29
CA THR A 6 -20.52 -15.67 7.82
C THR A 6 -19.36 -14.68 7.52
N VAL A 7 -18.88 -14.71 6.30
CA VAL A 7 -17.95 -13.69 5.80
C VAL A 7 -18.68 -12.35 5.97
N LEU A 8 -18.14 -11.46 6.77
CA LEU A 8 -18.68 -10.12 6.96
C LEU A 8 -18.67 -9.40 5.60
N LYS A 9 -19.80 -9.46 4.91
CA LYS A 9 -19.99 -8.87 3.60
C LYS A 9 -20.06 -7.35 3.77
N PRO A 10 -19.21 -6.58 3.09
CA PRO A 10 -19.30 -5.12 3.16
C PRO A 10 -20.63 -4.63 2.59
N ILE A 11 -21.11 -3.52 3.12
CA ILE A 11 -22.43 -2.94 2.83
C ILE A 11 -22.62 -2.65 1.34
N TRP A 12 -21.54 -2.39 0.60
CA TRP A 12 -21.51 -2.06 -0.83
C TRP A 12 -21.25 -3.23 -1.78
N ALA A 13 -21.04 -4.43 -1.28
CA ALA A 13 -20.64 -5.59 -2.10
C ALA A 13 -21.65 -6.03 -3.18
N GLY A 14 -22.86 -5.47 -3.16
CA GLY A 14 -23.88 -5.71 -4.18
C GLY A 14 -23.90 -4.71 -5.34
N THR A 15 -23.03 -3.69 -5.30
CA THR A 15 -22.99 -2.64 -6.33
C THR A 15 -21.73 -2.81 -7.17
N THR A 16 -21.87 -2.95 -8.49
CA THR A 16 -20.71 -2.93 -9.38
C THR A 16 -20.09 -1.55 -9.37
N LEU A 17 -18.82 -1.46 -9.01
CA LEU A 17 -18.08 -0.23 -8.89
C LEU A 17 -16.63 -0.43 -9.35
N ARG A 18 -16.09 0.51 -10.09
CA ARG A 18 -14.66 0.56 -10.41
C ARG A 18 -14.23 2.02 -10.50
N LEU A 19 -13.36 2.43 -9.61
CA LEU A 19 -12.72 3.73 -9.60
C LEU A 19 -11.30 3.61 -10.14
N ASP A 20 -10.80 4.67 -10.79
CA ASP A 20 -9.50 4.69 -11.42
C ASP A 20 -8.46 5.34 -10.47
N PRO A 21 -7.40 4.63 -10.05
CA PRO A 21 -6.38 5.17 -9.15
C PRO A 21 -5.58 6.34 -9.74
N MET A 22 -5.61 6.53 -11.05
CA MET A 22 -4.88 7.60 -11.74
C MET A 22 -5.72 8.87 -11.97
N ARG A 23 -7.01 8.83 -11.64
CA ARG A 23 -7.92 9.93 -11.92
C ARG A 23 -8.49 10.52 -10.64
N PHE A 24 -8.10 11.74 -10.30
CA PHE A 24 -8.66 12.52 -9.21
C PHE A 24 -9.19 13.88 -9.72
N PRO A 25 -10.25 14.46 -9.12
CA PRO A 25 -11.13 13.86 -8.11
C PRO A 25 -12.16 12.90 -8.69
N GLN A 26 -12.65 11.96 -7.89
CA GLN A 26 -13.73 11.04 -8.25
C GLN A 26 -14.83 11.05 -7.19
N GLN A 27 -16.04 10.75 -7.61
CA GLN A 27 -17.19 10.67 -6.72
C GLN A 27 -17.95 9.38 -6.97
N VAL A 28 -18.36 8.73 -5.90
CA VAL A 28 -19.20 7.55 -5.93
C VAL A 28 -20.35 7.70 -4.95
N THR A 29 -21.52 7.22 -5.35
CA THR A 29 -22.71 7.20 -4.50
C THR A 29 -23.25 5.77 -4.47
N TYR A 30 -23.47 5.25 -3.28
CA TYR A 30 -24.07 3.94 -3.08
C TYR A 30 -25.12 3.99 -1.98
N ALA A 31 -26.06 3.05 -2.04
CA ALA A 31 -27.05 2.83 -0.99
C ALA A 31 -26.61 1.60 -0.17
N PRO A 32 -26.37 1.74 1.14
CA PRO A 32 -26.10 0.59 2.00
C PRO A 32 -27.27 -0.39 1.98
N SER A 33 -26.98 -1.69 1.92
CA SER A 33 -28.01 -2.72 1.95
C SER A 33 -28.85 -2.60 3.23
N GLY A 34 -30.15 -2.41 3.10
CA GLY A 34 -31.07 -2.24 4.24
C GLY A 34 -31.26 -0.81 4.74
N SER A 35 -30.64 0.19 4.10
CA SER A 35 -30.83 1.60 4.42
C SER A 35 -31.47 2.35 3.23
N THR A 36 -32.37 3.27 3.53
CA THR A 36 -32.94 4.21 2.55
C THR A 36 -32.04 5.42 2.31
N SER A 37 -30.99 5.59 3.10
CA SER A 37 -30.06 6.70 2.99
C SER A 37 -28.94 6.39 2.01
N THR A 38 -28.68 7.29 1.08
CA THR A 38 -27.53 7.23 0.19
C THR A 38 -26.28 7.79 0.84
N VAL A 39 -25.14 7.13 0.59
CA VAL A 39 -23.82 7.60 1.00
C VAL A 39 -23.07 8.06 -0.23
N THR A 40 -22.58 9.29 -0.20
CA THR A 40 -21.75 9.85 -1.27
C THR A 40 -20.33 10.03 -0.76
N ILE A 41 -19.38 9.48 -1.50
CA ILE A 41 -17.94 9.59 -1.22
C ILE A 41 -17.28 10.36 -2.35
N SER A 42 -16.53 11.36 -1.99
CA SER A 42 -15.63 12.09 -2.91
C SER A 42 -14.19 11.74 -2.54
N LEU A 43 -13.43 11.20 -3.50
CA LEU A 43 -12.01 10.89 -3.36
C LEU A 43 -11.17 11.95 -4.04
N ASP A 44 -10.12 12.38 -3.37
CA ASP A 44 -9.07 13.24 -3.90
C ASP A 44 -7.67 12.71 -3.50
N GLU A 45 -6.61 13.38 -3.95
CA GLU A 45 -5.23 12.99 -3.64
C GLU A 45 -4.91 12.98 -2.14
N ARG A 46 -5.67 13.69 -1.32
CA ARG A 46 -5.45 13.82 0.13
C ARG A 46 -6.23 12.81 0.95
N GLY A 47 -7.22 12.14 0.34
CA GLY A 47 -8.06 11.17 0.99
C GLY A 47 -9.49 11.14 0.48
N ALA A 48 -10.45 10.95 1.37
CA ALA A 48 -11.86 10.84 1.04
C ALA A 48 -12.72 11.77 1.90
N VAL A 49 -13.84 12.22 1.34
CA VAL A 49 -14.89 12.93 2.07
C VAL A 49 -16.17 12.11 1.95
N LEU A 50 -16.63 11.59 3.07
CA LEU A 50 -17.85 10.80 3.17
C LEU A 50 -19.02 11.71 3.59
N ARG A 51 -20.09 11.70 2.81
CA ARG A 51 -21.33 12.42 3.08
C ARG A 51 -22.47 11.44 3.24
N LYS A 52 -23.14 11.48 4.37
CA LYS A 52 -24.30 10.63 4.67
C LYS A 52 -25.36 11.43 5.44
N VAL A 53 -26.59 10.97 5.36
CA VAL A 53 -27.68 11.49 6.19
C VAL A 53 -27.84 10.55 7.39
N LEU A 54 -27.86 11.09 8.59
CA LEU A 54 -28.04 10.30 9.82
C LEU A 54 -29.46 9.70 9.85
N PRO A 55 -29.56 8.38 10.03
CA PRO A 55 -30.86 7.74 10.20
C PRO A 55 -31.52 8.25 11.50
N GLY A 56 -32.79 8.58 11.44
CA GLY A 56 -33.57 9.08 12.58
C GLY A 56 -33.63 10.60 12.71
N SER A 57 -32.53 11.33 12.57
CA SER A 57 -32.54 12.81 12.66
C SER A 57 -32.67 13.51 11.31
N GLY A 58 -32.37 12.82 10.19
CA GLY A 58 -32.34 13.41 8.86
C GLY A 58 -31.22 14.45 8.64
N LEU A 59 -30.28 14.60 9.57
CA LEU A 59 -29.21 15.57 9.50
C LEU A 59 -28.12 15.11 8.51
N PRO A 60 -27.74 15.95 7.53
CA PRO A 60 -26.60 15.65 6.67
C PRO A 60 -25.28 15.84 7.43
N ILE A 61 -24.42 14.85 7.39
CA ILE A 61 -23.07 14.90 7.95
C ILE A 61 -22.04 14.74 6.85
N SER A 62 -20.88 15.39 7.05
CA SER A 62 -19.73 15.28 6.17
C SER A 62 -18.51 14.97 7.02
N ILE A 63 -17.84 13.87 6.70
CA ILE A 63 -16.65 13.37 7.43
C ILE A 63 -15.47 13.39 6.48
N ALA A 64 -14.46 14.17 6.82
CA ALA A 64 -13.21 14.19 6.06
C ALA A 64 -12.27 13.11 6.61
N LEU A 65 -11.80 12.24 5.73
CA LEU A 65 -10.94 11.09 6.01
C LEU A 65 -9.62 11.28 5.24
N PRO A 66 -8.60 11.89 5.84
CA PRO A 66 -7.30 12.00 5.20
C PRO A 66 -6.67 10.61 5.01
N SER A 67 -5.82 10.43 3.99
CA SER A 67 -5.22 9.13 3.62
C SER A 67 -4.54 8.41 4.80
N ARG A 68 -3.97 9.17 5.74
CA ARG A 68 -3.27 8.65 6.93
C ARG A 68 -4.16 7.94 7.95
N VAL A 69 -5.48 8.08 7.90
CA VAL A 69 -6.39 7.40 8.84
C VAL A 69 -6.73 5.98 8.35
N PHE A 70 -6.47 5.69 7.08
CA PHE A 70 -6.65 4.36 6.53
C PHE A 70 -5.44 3.48 6.86
N THR A 71 -5.70 2.25 7.27
CA THR A 71 -4.65 1.27 7.58
C THR A 71 -4.01 0.70 6.33
N GLY A 72 -4.73 0.71 5.20
CA GLY A 72 -4.24 0.24 3.90
C GLY A 72 -5.35 0.10 2.87
N VAL A 73 -4.99 -0.38 1.68
CA VAL A 73 -5.94 -0.80 0.65
C VAL A 73 -6.20 -2.29 0.83
N ALA A 74 -7.40 -2.63 1.26
CA ALA A 74 -7.77 -4.02 1.53
C ALA A 74 -8.48 -4.65 0.34
N ALA A 75 -8.06 -5.86 -0.02
CA ALA A 75 -8.74 -6.73 -0.95
C ALA A 75 -9.48 -7.83 -0.18
N ARG A 76 -10.71 -8.12 -0.59
CA ARG A 76 -11.53 -9.19 -0.05
C ARG A 76 -12.16 -9.98 -1.18
N ALA A 77 -12.06 -11.31 -1.14
CA ALA A 77 -12.76 -12.21 -2.02
C ALA A 77 -14.01 -12.74 -1.29
N ILE A 78 -15.16 -12.66 -1.94
CA ILE A 78 -16.45 -13.14 -1.43
C ILE A 78 -16.90 -14.27 -2.36
N ASP A 79 -16.90 -15.50 -1.84
CA ASP A 79 -17.43 -16.66 -2.54
C ASP A 79 -18.95 -16.74 -2.29
N HIS A 80 -19.72 -16.82 -3.38
CA HIS A 80 -21.18 -16.96 -3.33
C HIS A 80 -21.66 -18.42 -3.30
N GLY A 81 -20.71 -19.40 -3.36
CA GLY A 81 -21.01 -20.84 -3.29
C GLY A 81 -21.53 -21.44 -4.59
N ASP A 82 -21.75 -20.67 -5.62
CA ASP A 82 -22.18 -21.07 -6.97
C ASP A 82 -21.03 -21.03 -7.99
N GLY A 83 -19.79 -20.91 -7.50
CA GLY A 83 -18.60 -20.76 -8.33
C GLY A 83 -18.33 -19.30 -8.75
N HIS A 84 -19.18 -18.37 -8.36
CA HIS A 84 -18.97 -16.95 -8.59
C HIS A 84 -18.26 -16.31 -7.40
N VAL A 85 -17.14 -15.63 -7.68
CA VAL A 85 -16.36 -14.89 -6.70
C VAL A 85 -16.48 -13.40 -7.01
N THR A 86 -16.84 -12.60 -6.00
CA THR A 86 -16.80 -11.15 -6.07
C THR A 86 -15.58 -10.66 -5.32
N VAL A 87 -14.75 -9.85 -5.97
CA VAL A 87 -13.63 -9.17 -5.31
C VAL A 87 -13.98 -7.73 -5.04
N THR A 88 -13.69 -7.29 -3.82
CA THR A 88 -13.86 -5.90 -3.41
C THR A 88 -12.52 -5.31 -3.01
N LEU A 89 -12.24 -4.07 -3.44
CA LEU A 89 -11.16 -3.25 -2.92
C LEU A 89 -11.74 -2.09 -2.13
N GLU A 90 -11.15 -1.80 -0.99
CA GLU A 90 -11.57 -0.72 -0.10
C GLU A 90 -10.38 -0.01 0.53
N LEU A 91 -10.51 1.30 0.79
CA LEU A 91 -9.66 1.95 1.76
C LEU A 91 -10.10 1.49 3.14
N HIS A 92 -9.26 0.71 3.79
CA HIS A 92 -9.61 0.02 5.04
C HIS A 92 -9.40 0.95 6.23
N HIS A 93 -10.45 1.07 7.05
CA HIS A 93 -10.46 1.83 8.29
C HIS A 93 -10.79 0.91 9.46
N SER A 94 -10.35 1.27 10.67
CA SER A 94 -10.68 0.51 11.90
C SER A 94 -12.19 0.46 12.19
N ASP A 95 -12.92 1.50 11.79
CA ASP A 95 -14.38 1.53 11.82
C ASP A 95 -14.91 1.11 10.44
N PRO A 96 -15.68 0.00 10.36
CA PRO A 96 -16.24 -0.49 9.09
C PRO A 96 -17.16 0.50 8.38
N GLU A 97 -17.82 1.42 9.11
CA GLU A 97 -18.67 2.45 8.51
C GLU A 97 -17.91 3.56 7.78
N LEU A 98 -16.60 3.66 8.04
CA LEU A 98 -15.71 4.64 7.44
C LEU A 98 -14.82 4.03 6.34
N CYS A 99 -14.96 2.75 6.06
CA CYS A 99 -14.31 2.12 4.91
C CYS A 99 -14.87 2.69 3.61
N VAL A 100 -14.00 2.90 2.63
CA VAL A 100 -14.34 3.52 1.34
C VAL A 100 -14.21 2.49 0.22
N PRO A 101 -15.29 2.16 -0.50
CA PRO A 101 -15.23 1.24 -1.62
C PRO A 101 -14.48 1.87 -2.80
N LEU A 102 -13.58 1.11 -3.41
CA LEU A 102 -12.80 1.51 -4.58
C LEU A 102 -13.17 0.67 -5.80
N LEU A 103 -13.42 -0.62 -5.58
CA LEU A 103 -13.75 -1.57 -6.64
C LEU A 103 -14.67 -2.67 -6.10
N VAL A 104 -15.67 -3.04 -6.88
CA VAL A 104 -16.47 -4.25 -6.71
C VAL A 104 -16.59 -4.90 -8.09
N ALA A 105 -15.95 -6.02 -8.29
CA ALA A 105 -15.91 -6.70 -9.58
C ALA A 105 -16.12 -8.22 -9.43
N HIS A 106 -16.73 -8.80 -10.44
CA HIS A 106 -16.88 -10.25 -10.59
C HIS A 106 -15.78 -10.83 -11.49
N ASP A 107 -15.10 -9.97 -12.26
CA ASP A 107 -13.96 -10.35 -13.08
C ASP A 107 -12.67 -10.07 -12.32
N LEU A 108 -11.77 -11.05 -12.31
CA LEU A 108 -10.48 -10.95 -11.61
C LEU A 108 -9.39 -10.23 -12.44
N CYS A 109 -9.73 -9.88 -13.69
CA CYS A 109 -8.78 -9.18 -14.56
C CYS A 109 -8.44 -7.79 -13.97
N ASP A 110 -7.15 -7.47 -14.00
CA ASP A 110 -6.59 -6.17 -13.61
C ASP A 110 -6.76 -5.74 -12.13
N ILE A 111 -7.46 -6.53 -11.29
CA ILE A 111 -7.65 -6.19 -9.87
C ILE A 111 -6.34 -5.94 -9.16
N ALA A 112 -5.32 -6.77 -9.43
CA ALA A 112 -4.01 -6.61 -8.80
C ALA A 112 -3.30 -5.32 -9.23
N ALA A 113 -3.55 -4.85 -10.46
CA ALA A 113 -3.03 -3.58 -10.96
C ALA A 113 -3.71 -2.39 -10.28
N ASP A 114 -5.05 -2.41 -10.20
CA ASP A 114 -5.84 -1.39 -9.50
C ASP A 114 -5.48 -1.34 -8.02
N TRP A 115 -5.36 -2.49 -7.36
CA TRP A 115 -4.98 -2.58 -5.95
C TRP A 115 -3.61 -1.94 -5.68
N ARG A 116 -2.61 -2.28 -6.51
CA ARG A 116 -1.28 -1.67 -6.43
C ARG A 116 -1.32 -0.18 -6.74
N GLY A 117 -2.09 0.22 -7.75
CA GLY A 117 -2.28 1.62 -8.13
C GLY A 117 -2.82 2.46 -6.97
N TRP A 118 -3.86 1.99 -6.27
CA TRP A 118 -4.41 2.65 -5.09
C TRP A 118 -3.44 2.71 -3.91
N ALA A 119 -2.72 1.61 -3.65
CA ALA A 119 -1.69 1.58 -2.60
C ALA A 119 -0.58 2.61 -2.86
N GLN A 120 -0.16 2.73 -4.12
CA GLN A 120 0.83 3.73 -4.53
C GLN A 120 0.30 5.16 -4.48
N ALA A 121 -0.93 5.40 -4.95
CA ALA A 121 -1.55 6.73 -4.98
C ALA A 121 -1.64 7.36 -3.58
N TYR A 122 -1.99 6.57 -2.58
CA TYR A 122 -2.10 7.03 -1.20
C TYR A 122 -0.89 6.74 -0.31
N GLY A 123 0.11 5.99 -0.80
CA GLY A 123 1.31 5.62 -0.03
C GLY A 123 1.01 4.74 1.18
N ILE A 124 0.00 3.85 1.09
CA ILE A 124 -0.46 2.96 2.16
C ILE A 124 -0.28 1.50 1.76
N PRO A 125 -0.14 0.56 2.73
CA PRO A 125 0.11 -0.84 2.44
C PRO A 125 -1.08 -1.54 1.77
N MET A 126 -0.77 -2.63 1.05
CA MET A 126 -1.75 -3.57 0.53
C MET A 126 -2.13 -4.56 1.63
N LEU A 127 -3.41 -4.74 1.88
CA LEU A 127 -3.95 -5.63 2.90
C LEU A 127 -4.85 -6.68 2.26
N MET A 128 -4.78 -7.92 2.74
CA MET A 128 -5.74 -8.97 2.39
C MET A 128 -6.66 -9.22 3.56
N VAL A 129 -7.95 -9.23 3.33
CA VAL A 129 -8.95 -9.60 4.35
C VAL A 129 -9.28 -11.07 4.18
N GLU A 130 -8.94 -11.85 5.20
CA GLU A 130 -9.24 -13.27 5.25
C GLU A 130 -10.71 -13.56 5.63
N ALA A 131 -11.07 -14.84 5.64
CA ALA A 131 -12.42 -15.30 5.99
C ALA A 131 -12.80 -14.97 7.45
N ASP A 132 -11.81 -14.74 8.32
CA ASP A 132 -12.01 -14.32 9.71
C ASP A 132 -12.34 -12.80 9.84
N GLY A 133 -12.31 -12.06 8.72
CA GLY A 133 -12.56 -10.61 8.67
C GLY A 133 -11.39 -9.76 9.08
N VAL A 134 -10.24 -10.35 9.39
CA VAL A 134 -9.03 -9.63 9.79
C VAL A 134 -8.24 -9.22 8.55
N ALA A 135 -7.88 -7.94 8.48
CA ALA A 135 -7.02 -7.41 7.43
C ALA A 135 -5.54 -7.62 7.80
N ARG A 136 -4.80 -8.34 6.95
CA ARG A 136 -3.37 -8.60 7.12
C ARG A 136 -2.56 -8.05 5.97
N PRO A 137 -1.32 -7.57 6.20
CA PRO A 137 -0.44 -7.14 5.12
C PRO A 137 -0.19 -8.27 4.11
N LEU A 138 -0.21 -7.93 2.83
CA LEU A 138 0.01 -8.91 1.76
C LEU A 138 1.41 -9.53 1.83
N ASP A 139 2.41 -8.78 2.28
CA ASP A 139 3.79 -9.25 2.41
C ASP A 139 3.93 -10.42 3.40
N ASP A 140 3.13 -10.43 4.46
CA ASP A 140 3.13 -11.53 5.44
C ASP A 140 2.65 -12.85 4.83
N HIS A 141 1.77 -12.79 3.83
CA HIS A 141 1.25 -13.98 3.13
C HIS A 141 2.21 -14.55 2.08
N LEU A 142 2.97 -13.66 1.41
CA LEU A 142 3.79 -14.04 0.28
C LEU A 142 5.14 -14.63 0.67
N THR A 143 5.70 -14.22 1.80
CA THR A 143 7.10 -14.53 2.13
C THR A 143 7.27 -15.46 3.31
N GLY A 144 6.30 -15.57 4.21
CA GLY A 144 6.50 -16.27 5.49
C GLY A 144 7.65 -15.70 6.34
N PHE A 145 8.30 -14.66 5.84
CA PHE A 145 9.39 -13.97 6.51
C PHE A 145 8.96 -12.54 6.84
N GLN A 146 8.86 -12.25 8.13
CA GLN A 146 8.72 -10.86 8.56
C GLN A 146 10.01 -10.11 8.29
N VAL A 147 9.98 -9.20 7.34
CA VAL A 147 11.07 -8.26 7.12
C VAL A 147 11.02 -7.23 8.26
N GLY A 148 11.83 -7.47 9.28
CA GLY A 148 11.98 -6.49 10.35
C GLY A 148 12.59 -5.18 9.84
N PRO A 149 12.40 -4.07 10.58
CA PRO A 149 13.00 -2.80 10.20
C PRO A 149 14.52 -2.97 9.99
N PRO A 150 15.08 -2.29 8.97
CA PRO A 150 16.49 -2.43 8.65
C PRO A 150 17.36 -2.12 9.87
N ARG A 151 18.05 -3.15 10.40
CA ARG A 151 18.97 -2.95 11.48
C ARG A 151 20.22 -2.24 10.96
N GLN A 152 20.64 -1.20 11.67
CA GLN A 152 21.92 -0.57 11.39
C GLN A 152 23.00 -1.66 11.43
N ARG A 153 23.78 -1.79 10.35
CA ARG A 153 24.95 -2.65 10.33
C ARG A 153 25.80 -2.35 11.56
N ARG A 154 26.11 -3.38 12.35
CA ARG A 154 27.06 -3.26 13.46
C ARG A 154 28.34 -2.64 12.91
N ARG A 155 28.62 -1.40 13.23
CA ARG A 155 29.93 -0.81 13.02
C ARG A 155 30.85 -1.50 14.03
N HIS A 156 31.60 -2.48 13.58
CA HIS A 156 32.71 -3.04 14.38
C HIS A 156 33.78 -1.95 14.50
N SER A 157 33.62 -1.10 15.50
CA SER A 157 34.59 -0.03 15.79
C SER A 157 36.01 -0.55 16.02
N TYR A 158 36.14 -1.78 16.53
CA TYR A 158 37.41 -2.41 16.79
C TYR A 158 38.29 -2.59 15.56
N PHE A 159 37.73 -2.77 14.37
CA PHE A 159 38.49 -2.92 13.12
C PHE A 159 38.33 -1.74 12.16
N ALA A 160 37.57 -0.71 12.52
CA ALA A 160 37.32 0.41 11.64
C ALA A 160 38.59 1.10 11.15
N ASN A 161 39.64 1.14 12.00
CA ASN A 161 40.93 1.78 11.69
C ASN A 161 42.04 0.76 11.31
N ARG A 162 41.70 -0.52 11.27
CA ARG A 162 42.68 -1.55 10.94
C ARG A 162 42.61 -1.86 9.45
N ARG A 163 43.55 -1.28 8.72
CA ARG A 163 43.67 -1.56 7.29
C ARG A 163 44.01 -3.08 7.12
N PRO A 164 43.26 -3.81 6.25
CA PRO A 164 43.58 -5.23 6.00
C PRO A 164 45.04 -5.41 5.61
N ARG A 165 45.69 -6.49 6.10
CA ARG A 165 47.11 -6.78 5.91
C ARG A 165 47.60 -6.70 4.46
N PHE A 166 46.75 -7.13 3.51
CA PHE A 166 47.05 -7.05 2.08
C PHE A 166 47.05 -5.62 1.51
N LEU A 167 46.30 -4.70 2.11
CA LEU A 167 46.31 -3.28 1.74
C LEU A 167 47.48 -2.51 2.40
N VAL A 168 47.96 -2.99 3.54
CA VAL A 168 49.12 -2.39 4.24
C VAL A 168 50.40 -2.67 3.48
N ARG A 169 50.53 -3.83 2.83
CA ARG A 169 51.69 -4.22 2.03
C ARG A 169 51.83 -3.56 0.68
N ARG A 170 50.75 -2.94 0.14
CA ARG A 170 50.79 -2.11 -1.06
C ARG A 170 51.10 -0.66 -0.70
N GLN A 171 52.20 -0.40 -0.12
CA GLN A 171 52.80 0.93 -0.21
C GLN A 171 53.31 1.05 -1.64
N THR A 172 52.86 2.08 -2.36
CA THR A 172 53.54 2.54 -3.58
C THR A 172 55.02 2.62 -3.22
N GLY A 173 55.85 1.80 -3.89
CA GLY A 173 57.28 1.80 -3.65
C GLY A 173 57.80 3.22 -3.69
N LYS A 174 58.52 3.62 -2.66
CA LYS A 174 59.25 4.89 -2.70
C LYS A 174 60.29 4.70 -3.77
N LEU A 175 60.05 5.23 -4.95
CA LEU A 175 61.11 5.48 -5.93
C LEU A 175 62.10 6.43 -5.22
N GLY A 176 63.32 5.94 -5.00
CA GLY A 176 64.37 6.71 -4.31
C GLY A 176 64.74 8.03 -4.99
N VAL A 177 64.22 8.27 -6.18
CA VAL A 177 64.34 9.52 -6.93
C VAL A 177 62.95 10.01 -7.34
N THR A 178 62.52 11.10 -6.81
CA THR A 178 61.32 11.84 -7.26
C THR A 178 61.74 12.77 -8.37
N MET A 179 61.43 12.47 -9.60
CA MET A 179 61.64 13.36 -10.72
C MET A 179 60.48 14.38 -10.73
N LYS A 180 60.82 15.63 -10.48
CA LYS A 180 59.87 16.76 -10.58
C LYS A 180 59.87 17.20 -12.03
N ILE A 181 58.81 16.95 -12.78
CA ILE A 181 58.66 17.37 -14.15
C ILE A 181 58.02 18.77 -14.09
N ASP A 182 58.81 19.79 -14.25
CA ASP A 182 58.35 21.18 -14.44
C ASP A 182 58.28 21.40 -15.98
N GLY A 183 57.11 21.30 -16.58
CA GLY A 183 56.97 21.52 -18.00
C GLY A 183 55.64 21.07 -18.60
N LYS A 184 55.56 21.07 -19.90
CA LYS A 184 54.36 20.72 -20.68
C LYS A 184 53.91 19.32 -20.45
N GLU A 185 52.57 19.10 -20.52
CA GLU A 185 51.94 17.78 -20.45
C GLU A 185 52.65 16.76 -21.35
N ILE A 186 52.99 15.60 -20.78
CA ILE A 186 53.64 14.47 -21.49
C ILE A 186 52.65 13.75 -22.41
N ILE A 187 51.36 13.94 -22.22
CA ILE A 187 50.30 13.33 -23.04
C ILE A 187 49.76 14.39 -24.00
N ALA A 188 50.01 14.20 -25.27
CA ALA A 188 49.40 15.03 -26.32
C ALA A 188 47.89 14.75 -26.36
N ARG A 189 47.09 15.79 -26.22
CA ARG A 189 45.67 15.72 -26.57
C ARG A 189 45.53 15.62 -28.09
N THR A 190 44.89 14.55 -28.57
CA THR A 190 44.37 14.45 -29.93
C THR A 190 43.14 15.32 -30.13
#